data_d170d69e7cb8d17d67c6c1ea96e08ac8
#
_entry.id   d170d69e7cb8d17d67c6c1ea96e08ac8
#
_cell.length_a   1.000
_cell.length_b   1.000
_cell.length_c   1.000
_cell.angle_alpha   90.00
_cell.angle_beta   90.00
_cell.angle_gamma   90.00
#
_symmetry.space_group_name_H-M   'P 1'
#
loop_
_entity.id
_entity.type
_entity.pdbx_description
1 polymer ?
#
loop_
_entity_poly.entity_id
_entity_poly.type
_entity_poly.pdbx_seq_one_letter_code
_entity_poly.pdbx_strand_id
1 'polypeptide(L)'
;RRHVEAVSRRVDHARVTLADYSVELHGLPEDVTQDEVREIVSCTLQQHAEARLRRLQQKEASVISRCTEKRHAFRPPSLQRAATRELKLEAELLGGAVERARRFLTEERWRVHEDGVTLCLRNGRLLSRARRKVPLLRRIEVLQKHDERLKALRRGPPSLLERLGDWRRARQLRREQDRLEATSAGLLHEVYNGTDAQRAVSAIVTFEEEEGKLEALHAFPPLGFGSCTTGAAPVAREAPEP
;
A
#
# COMPACT_ATOMS: atom_id res chain seq x y z
N ARG A 1 16.29 25.74 -2.47
CA ARG A 1 15.80 24.38 -2.79
C ARG A 1 16.39 23.33 -1.86
N ARG A 2 17.72 23.12 -1.80
CA ARG A 2 18.36 22.08 -0.97
C ARG A 2 18.01 22.18 0.53
N HIS A 3 17.78 23.37 1.06
CA HIS A 3 17.42 23.54 2.48
C HIS A 3 15.96 23.12 2.75
N VAL A 4 15.06 23.40 1.82
CA VAL A 4 13.65 22.98 1.89
C VAL A 4 13.53 21.45 1.80
N GLU A 5 14.28 20.81 0.90
CA GLU A 5 14.34 19.34 0.79
C GLU A 5 14.92 18.67 2.05
N ALA A 6 15.92 19.28 2.69
CA ALA A 6 16.49 18.75 3.94
C ALA A 6 15.54 18.89 5.13
N VAL A 7 14.75 19.99 5.18
CA VAL A 7 13.72 20.21 6.21
C VAL A 7 12.54 19.27 5.97
N SER A 8 12.10 19.10 4.71
CA SER A 8 11.04 18.15 4.34
C SER A 8 11.43 16.75 4.79
N ARG A 9 12.60 16.24 4.42
CA ARG A 9 13.07 14.92 4.85
C ARG A 9 13.11 14.75 6.37
N ARG A 10 13.50 15.78 7.13
CA ARG A 10 13.48 15.71 8.60
C ARG A 10 12.07 15.68 9.18
N VAL A 11 11.12 16.40 8.57
CA VAL A 11 9.71 16.38 8.97
C VAL A 11 9.07 15.06 8.61
N ASP A 12 9.38 14.48 7.44
CA ASP A 12 8.88 13.18 6.99
C ASP A 12 9.41 12.05 7.91
N HIS A 13 10.68 12.08 8.32
CA HIS A 13 11.22 11.14 9.31
C HIS A 13 10.64 11.28 10.72
N ALA A 14 10.03 12.41 11.05
CA ALA A 14 9.40 12.64 12.36
C ALA A 14 7.90 12.31 12.38
N ARG A 15 7.28 12.06 11.22
CA ARG A 15 5.87 11.70 11.09
C ARG A 15 5.76 10.23 10.69
N VAL A 16 5.26 9.45 11.60
CA VAL A 16 4.85 8.06 11.32
C VAL A 16 3.65 8.11 10.39
N THR A 17 3.79 7.59 9.18
CA THR A 17 2.74 7.54 8.16
C THR A 17 2.23 6.11 8.00
N LEU A 18 1.04 5.93 7.43
CA LEU A 18 0.53 4.60 7.08
C LEU A 18 1.47 3.86 6.11
N ALA A 19 2.21 4.59 5.28
CA ALA A 19 3.21 4.01 4.38
C ALA A 19 4.34 3.29 5.11
N ASP A 20 4.65 3.71 6.35
CA ASP A 20 5.69 3.07 7.17
C ASP A 20 5.32 1.65 7.61
N TYR A 21 4.02 1.32 7.57
CA TYR A 21 3.47 0.03 7.96
C TYR A 21 2.86 -0.75 6.80
N SER A 22 2.87 -0.21 5.58
CA SER A 22 2.12 -0.79 4.47
C SER A 22 3.03 -1.27 3.33
N VAL A 23 2.59 -2.35 2.68
CA VAL A 23 3.22 -2.94 1.50
C VAL A 23 2.19 -3.11 0.40
N GLU A 24 2.53 -2.78 -0.83
CA GLU A 24 1.72 -3.07 -2.00
C GLU A 24 2.11 -4.41 -2.61
N LEU A 25 1.17 -5.35 -2.69
CA LEU A 25 1.34 -6.67 -3.29
C LEU A 25 0.78 -6.68 -4.71
N HIS A 26 1.56 -7.16 -5.65
CA HIS A 26 1.20 -7.34 -7.05
C HIS A 26 1.20 -8.81 -7.45
N GLY A 27 0.55 -9.14 -8.58
CA GLY A 27 0.52 -10.52 -9.09
C GLY A 27 -0.47 -11.42 -8.37
N LEU A 28 -1.44 -10.83 -7.66
CA LEU A 28 -2.54 -11.56 -7.03
C LEU A 28 -3.53 -12.07 -8.09
N PRO A 29 -4.26 -13.17 -7.82
CA PRO A 29 -5.39 -13.60 -8.64
C PRO A 29 -6.41 -12.48 -8.80
N GLU A 30 -7.06 -12.38 -9.97
CA GLU A 30 -7.99 -11.29 -10.28
C GLU A 30 -9.26 -11.31 -9.42
N ASP A 31 -9.64 -12.47 -8.90
CA ASP A 31 -10.84 -12.77 -8.10
C ASP A 31 -10.55 -12.89 -6.59
N VAL A 32 -9.32 -12.56 -6.18
CA VAL A 32 -8.90 -12.69 -4.78
C VAL A 32 -9.71 -11.79 -3.85
N THR A 33 -10.09 -12.33 -2.69
CA THR A 33 -10.76 -11.60 -1.61
C THR A 33 -9.76 -11.02 -0.61
N GLN A 34 -10.20 -10.06 0.21
CA GLN A 34 -9.36 -9.47 1.26
C GLN A 34 -8.88 -10.51 2.28
N ASP A 35 -9.74 -11.47 2.63
CA ASP A 35 -9.43 -12.51 3.60
C ASP A 35 -8.39 -13.49 3.04
N GLU A 36 -8.52 -13.87 1.76
CA GLU A 36 -7.51 -14.70 1.09
C GLU A 36 -6.15 -14.01 1.00
N VAL A 37 -6.12 -12.69 0.71
CA VAL A 37 -4.86 -11.92 0.73
C VAL A 37 -4.26 -11.94 2.13
N ARG A 38 -5.06 -11.73 3.17
CA ARG A 38 -4.60 -11.78 4.56
C ARG A 38 -4.01 -13.15 4.91
N GLU A 39 -4.67 -14.21 4.51
CA GLU A 39 -4.22 -15.58 4.75
C GLU A 39 -2.92 -15.88 4.00
N ILE A 40 -2.82 -15.53 2.71
CA ILE A 40 -1.61 -15.70 1.90
C ILE A 40 -0.42 -14.97 2.55
N VAL A 41 -0.63 -13.72 2.97
CA VAL A 41 0.43 -12.92 3.60
C VAL A 41 0.84 -13.54 4.93
N SER A 42 -0.11 -13.87 5.79
CA SER A 42 0.17 -14.45 7.10
C SER A 42 0.92 -15.77 6.99
N CYS A 43 0.46 -16.70 6.15
CA CYS A 43 1.15 -17.98 5.91
C CYS A 43 2.56 -17.79 5.35
N THR A 44 2.72 -16.90 4.38
CA THR A 44 4.03 -16.66 3.74
C THR A 44 5.03 -16.07 4.73
N LEU A 45 4.60 -15.08 5.53
CA LEU A 45 5.47 -14.45 6.53
C LEU A 45 5.86 -15.41 7.65
N GLN A 46 4.91 -16.19 8.14
CA GLN A 46 5.19 -17.21 9.15
C GLN A 46 6.23 -18.22 8.63
N GLN A 47 6.03 -18.78 7.43
CA GLN A 47 6.96 -19.72 6.82
C GLN A 47 8.35 -19.11 6.61
N HIS A 48 8.41 -17.84 6.14
CA HIS A 48 9.67 -17.14 5.93
C HIS A 48 10.41 -16.89 7.26
N ALA A 49 9.70 -16.44 8.28
CA ALA A 49 10.28 -16.21 9.62
C ALA A 49 10.77 -17.50 10.27
N GLU A 50 10.03 -18.61 10.15
CA GLU A 50 10.46 -19.93 10.61
C GLU A 50 11.72 -20.41 9.87
N ALA A 51 11.75 -20.27 8.55
CA ALA A 51 12.92 -20.63 7.75
C ALA A 51 14.14 -19.79 8.11
N ARG A 52 13.94 -18.49 8.38
CA ARG A 52 14.99 -17.57 8.85
C ARG A 52 15.51 -17.99 10.21
N LEU A 53 14.63 -18.29 11.15
CA LEU A 53 15.00 -18.77 12.48
C LEU A 53 15.85 -20.04 12.40
N ARG A 54 15.42 -21.05 11.62
CA ARG A 54 16.17 -22.29 11.40
C ARG A 54 17.57 -22.02 10.83
N ARG A 55 17.70 -21.12 9.85
CA ARG A 55 19.01 -20.74 9.26
C ARG A 55 19.91 -20.06 10.28
N LEU A 56 19.37 -19.18 11.14
CA LEU A 56 20.15 -18.52 12.18
C LEU A 56 20.63 -19.53 13.23
N GLN A 57 19.77 -20.44 13.68
CA GLN A 57 20.13 -21.52 14.62
C GLN A 57 21.22 -22.44 14.07
N GLN A 58 21.14 -22.80 12.78
CA GLN A 58 22.19 -23.60 12.12
C GLN A 58 23.53 -22.85 12.06
N LYS A 59 23.50 -21.55 11.74
CA LYS A 59 24.71 -20.71 11.76
C LYS A 59 25.30 -20.60 13.16
N GLU A 60 24.47 -20.34 14.16
CA GLU A 60 24.91 -20.27 15.57
C GLU A 60 25.57 -21.59 16.02
N ALA A 61 24.91 -22.73 15.75
CA ALA A 61 25.48 -24.06 16.05
C ALA A 61 26.83 -24.30 15.35
N SER A 62 26.94 -23.88 14.08
CA SER A 62 28.21 -24.02 13.32
C SER A 62 29.34 -23.15 13.89
N VAL A 63 29.02 -21.94 14.38
CA VAL A 63 30.01 -21.06 15.03
C VAL A 63 30.44 -21.61 16.37
N ILE A 64 29.51 -22.14 17.16
CA ILE A 64 29.83 -22.81 18.43
C ILE A 64 30.73 -24.03 18.20
N SER A 65 30.42 -24.87 17.20
CA SER A 65 31.29 -26.02 16.85
C SER A 65 32.71 -25.58 16.48
N ARG A 66 32.82 -24.57 15.60
CA ARG A 66 34.16 -24.02 15.25
C ARG A 66 34.89 -23.41 16.46
N CYS A 67 34.18 -22.86 17.42
CA CYS A 67 34.75 -22.32 18.65
C CYS A 67 35.31 -23.44 19.53
N THR A 68 34.63 -24.61 19.64
CA THR A 68 35.10 -25.78 20.39
C THR A 68 36.29 -26.42 19.72
N GLU A 69 36.26 -26.61 18.39
CA GLU A 69 37.37 -27.19 17.62
C GLU A 69 38.66 -26.35 17.75
N LYS A 70 38.56 -25.02 17.64
CA LYS A 70 39.70 -24.12 17.80
C LYS A 70 40.30 -24.11 19.22
N ARG A 71 39.50 -24.43 20.25
CA ARG A 71 40.01 -24.58 21.62
C ARG A 71 40.91 -25.80 21.77
N HIS A 72 40.68 -26.85 20.98
CA HIS A 72 41.44 -28.09 21.02
C HIS A 72 42.60 -28.10 20.02
N ALA A 73 42.68 -27.12 19.13
CA ALA A 73 43.77 -27.03 18.15
C ALA A 73 45.08 -26.57 18.81
N PHE A 74 46.19 -27.30 18.53
CA PHE A 74 47.52 -26.98 19.02
C PHE A 74 48.07 -25.73 18.31
N ARG A 75 47.87 -24.56 18.93
CA ARG A 75 48.34 -23.24 18.43
C ARG A 75 48.96 -22.42 19.56
N PRO A 76 49.83 -21.42 19.23
CA PRO A 76 50.36 -20.48 20.22
C PRO A 76 49.26 -19.79 20.99
N PRO A 77 49.38 -19.65 22.35
CA PRO A 77 48.29 -19.15 23.19
C PRO A 77 47.78 -17.73 22.84
N SER A 78 48.64 -16.88 22.26
CA SER A 78 48.27 -15.53 21.83
C SER A 78 47.32 -15.53 20.63
N LEU A 79 47.58 -16.32 19.58
CA LEU A 79 46.76 -16.46 18.39
C LEU A 79 45.43 -17.20 18.68
N GLN A 80 45.49 -18.16 19.60
CA GLN A 80 44.31 -18.90 20.05
C GLN A 80 43.33 -18.00 20.79
N ARG A 81 43.78 -17.07 21.65
CA ARG A 81 42.95 -16.12 22.37
C ARG A 81 42.26 -15.14 21.44
N ALA A 82 42.96 -14.58 20.44
CA ALA A 82 42.36 -13.66 19.48
C ALA A 82 41.26 -14.33 18.65
N ALA A 83 41.58 -15.51 18.05
CA ALA A 83 40.63 -16.25 17.22
C ALA A 83 39.37 -16.73 17.99
N THR A 84 39.52 -17.12 19.28
CA THR A 84 38.38 -17.51 20.11
C THR A 84 37.53 -16.31 20.54
N ARG A 85 38.14 -15.13 20.69
CA ARG A 85 37.42 -13.91 21.03
C ARG A 85 36.51 -13.46 19.87
N GLU A 86 36.98 -13.50 18.61
CA GLU A 86 36.16 -13.19 17.42
C GLU A 86 34.97 -14.13 17.27
N LEU A 87 35.21 -15.45 17.41
CA LEU A 87 34.13 -16.44 17.33
C LEU A 87 33.08 -16.30 18.48
N LYS A 88 33.53 -15.91 19.67
CA LYS A 88 32.59 -15.62 20.76
C LYS A 88 31.71 -14.42 20.46
N LEU A 89 32.28 -13.32 19.95
CA LEU A 89 31.54 -12.16 19.51
C LEU A 89 30.53 -12.50 18.39
N GLU A 90 30.96 -13.31 17.41
CA GLU A 90 30.07 -13.79 16.34
C GLU A 90 28.93 -14.64 16.91
N ALA A 91 29.19 -15.53 17.86
CA ALA A 91 28.17 -16.33 18.53
C ALA A 91 27.17 -15.48 19.36
N GLU A 92 27.66 -14.46 20.06
CA GLU A 92 26.80 -13.54 20.81
C GLU A 92 25.89 -12.73 19.89
N LEU A 93 26.42 -12.23 18.77
CA LEU A 93 25.61 -11.51 17.75
C LEU A 93 24.55 -12.41 17.12
N LEU A 94 24.91 -13.67 16.79
CA LEU A 94 23.97 -14.64 16.25
C LEU A 94 22.93 -15.05 17.26
N GLY A 95 23.30 -15.29 18.53
CA GLY A 95 22.36 -15.56 19.62
C GLY A 95 21.34 -14.44 19.80
N GLY A 96 21.79 -13.17 19.74
CA GLY A 96 20.90 -12.02 19.74
C GLY A 96 19.97 -11.96 18.50
N ALA A 97 20.44 -12.39 17.34
CA ALA A 97 19.61 -12.46 16.13
C ALA A 97 18.59 -13.60 16.19
N VAL A 98 18.97 -14.77 16.73
CA VAL A 98 18.06 -15.90 16.97
C VAL A 98 16.94 -15.50 17.94
N GLU A 99 17.30 -14.81 19.02
CA GLU A 99 16.31 -14.35 20.01
C GLU A 99 15.32 -13.34 19.42
N ARG A 100 15.80 -12.38 18.61
CA ARG A 100 14.90 -11.45 17.89
C ARG A 100 13.97 -12.19 16.94
N ALA A 101 14.48 -13.13 16.15
CA ALA A 101 13.66 -13.92 15.23
C ALA A 101 12.63 -14.79 16.00
N ARG A 102 12.98 -15.32 17.16
CA ARG A 102 12.05 -16.06 18.02
C ARG A 102 10.95 -15.15 18.57
N ARG A 103 11.28 -13.96 19.07
CA ARG A 103 10.30 -12.98 19.56
C ARG A 103 9.36 -12.55 18.45
N PHE A 104 9.87 -12.26 17.25
CA PHE A 104 9.05 -11.94 16.09
C PHE A 104 7.96 -12.99 15.84
N LEU A 105 8.30 -14.29 15.97
CA LEU A 105 7.33 -15.37 15.80
C LEU A 105 6.38 -15.52 16.99
N THR A 106 6.86 -15.39 18.23
CA THR A 106 6.03 -15.58 19.43
C THR A 106 5.09 -14.42 19.72
N GLU A 107 5.49 -13.20 19.35
CA GLU A 107 4.71 -11.97 19.53
C GLU A 107 3.85 -11.66 18.29
N GLU A 108 3.90 -12.51 17.25
CA GLU A 108 3.15 -12.36 15.99
C GLU A 108 3.31 -10.96 15.36
N ARG A 109 4.51 -10.37 15.44
CA ARG A 109 4.80 -9.02 14.94
C ARG A 109 4.62 -8.82 13.43
N TRP A 110 4.30 -9.88 12.73
CA TRP A 110 3.90 -9.90 11.32
C TRP A 110 2.38 -9.78 11.13
N ARG A 111 1.62 -9.56 12.21
CA ARG A 111 0.17 -9.50 12.16
C ARG A 111 -0.32 -8.37 11.26
N VAL A 112 -1.22 -8.72 10.36
CA VAL A 112 -1.92 -7.76 9.52
C VAL A 112 -3.04 -7.12 10.32
N HIS A 113 -3.16 -5.79 10.28
CA HIS A 113 -4.24 -5.05 10.92
C HIS A 113 -5.62 -5.58 10.48
N GLU A 114 -6.64 -5.55 11.35
CA GLU A 114 -7.96 -6.11 11.06
C GLU A 114 -8.57 -5.57 9.75
N ASP A 115 -8.48 -4.24 9.53
CA ASP A 115 -8.93 -3.58 8.29
C ASP A 115 -7.76 -3.26 7.35
N GLY A 116 -6.61 -3.91 7.56
CA GLY A 116 -5.35 -3.56 6.91
C GLY A 116 -5.21 -4.06 5.47
N VAL A 117 -6.20 -4.74 4.88
CA VAL A 117 -6.12 -5.21 3.49
C VAL A 117 -7.06 -4.40 2.62
N THR A 118 -6.49 -3.63 1.68
CA THR A 118 -7.25 -2.87 0.69
C THR A 118 -6.93 -3.36 -0.71
N LEU A 119 -7.93 -3.90 -1.42
CA LEU A 119 -7.78 -4.32 -2.81
C LEU A 119 -7.82 -3.12 -3.75
N CYS A 120 -6.80 -3.00 -4.59
CA CYS A 120 -6.75 -2.04 -5.69
C CYS A 120 -7.38 -2.68 -6.93
N LEU A 121 -8.58 -2.25 -7.27
CA LEU A 121 -9.33 -2.84 -8.38
C LEU A 121 -8.99 -2.16 -9.72
N ARG A 122 -9.15 -2.89 -10.82
CA ARG A 122 -8.95 -2.38 -12.18
C ARG A 122 -10.11 -1.47 -12.59
N ASN A 123 -10.16 -0.28 -12.01
CA ASN A 123 -11.27 0.66 -12.15
C ASN A 123 -10.94 1.90 -12.98
N GLY A 124 -9.91 1.86 -13.82
CA GLY A 124 -9.46 3.02 -14.63
C GLY A 124 -10.57 3.65 -15.47
N ARG A 125 -11.49 2.86 -16.03
CA ARG A 125 -12.66 3.34 -16.77
C ARG A 125 -13.66 4.04 -15.84
N LEU A 126 -13.94 3.47 -14.67
CA LEU A 126 -14.80 4.05 -13.62
C LEU A 126 -14.23 5.39 -13.14
N LEU A 127 -12.93 5.44 -12.83
CA LEU A 127 -12.26 6.67 -12.41
C LEU A 127 -12.28 7.75 -13.50
N SER A 128 -12.08 7.38 -14.77
CA SER A 128 -12.15 8.34 -15.88
C SER A 128 -13.54 8.95 -16.04
N ARG A 129 -14.60 8.15 -15.86
CA ARG A 129 -15.99 8.64 -15.87
C ARG A 129 -16.31 9.45 -14.61
N ALA A 130 -15.89 9.01 -13.44
CA ALA A 130 -16.06 9.76 -12.20
C ALA A 130 -15.37 11.14 -12.28
N ARG A 131 -14.17 11.22 -12.86
CA ARG A 131 -13.50 12.50 -13.12
C ARG A 131 -14.29 13.42 -14.06
N ARG A 132 -15.02 12.90 -15.03
CA ARG A 132 -15.90 13.70 -15.90
C ARG A 132 -17.12 14.25 -15.17
N LYS A 133 -17.58 13.60 -14.09
CA LYS A 133 -18.71 14.05 -13.29
C LYS A 133 -18.41 15.35 -12.52
N VAL A 134 -17.20 15.51 -12.01
CA VAL A 134 -16.78 16.66 -11.21
C VAL A 134 -16.95 18.01 -11.94
N PRO A 135 -16.45 18.20 -13.18
CA PRO A 135 -16.63 19.46 -13.90
C PRO A 135 -18.10 19.74 -14.27
N LEU A 136 -18.93 18.70 -14.49
CA LEU A 136 -20.37 18.86 -14.73
C LEU A 136 -21.06 19.39 -13.48
N LEU A 137 -20.79 18.83 -12.30
CA LEU A 137 -21.33 19.31 -11.02
C LEU A 137 -20.94 20.76 -10.78
N ARG A 138 -19.68 21.12 -10.99
CA ARG A 138 -19.22 22.53 -10.85
C ARG A 138 -19.94 23.48 -11.81
N ARG A 139 -20.17 23.07 -13.07
CA ARG A 139 -20.93 23.90 -14.04
C ARG A 139 -22.37 24.09 -13.63
N ILE A 140 -23.05 23.05 -13.16
CA ILE A 140 -24.41 23.12 -12.66
C ILE A 140 -24.49 24.10 -11.49
N GLU A 141 -23.57 23.95 -10.52
CA GLU A 141 -23.50 24.83 -9.35
C GLU A 141 -23.32 26.33 -9.74
N VAL A 142 -22.40 26.60 -10.67
CA VAL A 142 -22.14 27.94 -11.18
C VAL A 142 -23.39 28.50 -11.86
N LEU A 143 -24.07 27.71 -12.72
CA LEU A 143 -25.30 28.13 -13.39
C LEU A 143 -26.42 28.40 -12.42
N GLN A 144 -26.61 27.57 -11.39
CA GLN A 144 -27.60 27.75 -10.34
C GLN A 144 -27.32 29.03 -9.54
N LYS A 145 -26.12 29.21 -9.05
CA LYS A 145 -25.73 30.42 -8.30
C LYS A 145 -25.89 31.69 -9.14
N HIS A 146 -25.62 31.65 -10.44
CA HIS A 146 -25.79 32.76 -11.33
C HIS A 146 -27.28 33.08 -11.54
N ASP A 147 -28.13 32.06 -11.74
CA ASP A 147 -29.56 32.23 -11.90
C ASP A 147 -30.24 32.79 -10.62
N GLU A 148 -29.83 32.29 -9.44
CA GLU A 148 -30.27 32.79 -8.13
C GLU A 148 -29.88 34.28 -7.94
N ARG A 149 -28.63 34.64 -8.28
CA ARG A 149 -28.18 36.04 -8.20
C ARG A 149 -29.01 36.97 -9.10
N LEU A 150 -29.29 36.56 -10.34
CA LEU A 150 -30.09 37.32 -11.27
C LEU A 150 -31.52 37.49 -10.77
N LYS A 151 -32.13 36.45 -10.19
CA LYS A 151 -33.45 36.47 -9.59
C LYS A 151 -33.46 37.39 -8.36
N ALA A 152 -32.45 37.37 -7.51
CA ALA A 152 -32.33 38.21 -6.33
C ALA A 152 -32.17 39.71 -6.66
N LEU A 153 -31.50 40.04 -7.76
CA LEU A 153 -31.31 41.42 -8.23
C LEU A 153 -32.55 42.03 -8.89
N ARG A 154 -33.55 41.23 -9.17
CA ARG A 154 -34.78 41.66 -9.88
C ARG A 154 -35.70 42.41 -8.95
N ARG A 155 -36.08 43.64 -9.31
CA ARG A 155 -36.95 44.53 -8.53
C ARG A 155 -38.37 44.66 -9.16
N GLY A 156 -38.90 43.57 -9.72
CA GLY A 156 -40.25 43.64 -10.34
C GLY A 156 -40.53 42.44 -11.26
N PRO A 157 -41.70 42.44 -11.93
CA PRO A 157 -42.06 41.39 -12.88
C PRO A 157 -41.08 41.38 -14.07
N PRO A 158 -40.66 40.19 -14.52
CA PRO A 158 -39.66 40.07 -15.58
C PRO A 158 -40.14 40.61 -16.91
N SER A 159 -39.34 41.41 -17.59
CA SER A 159 -39.54 41.84 -18.98
C SER A 159 -39.51 40.65 -19.96
N LEU A 160 -40.01 40.84 -21.18
CA LEU A 160 -39.98 39.76 -22.20
C LEU A 160 -38.54 39.27 -22.51
N LEU A 161 -37.56 40.19 -22.55
CA LEU A 161 -36.15 39.84 -22.76
C LEU A 161 -35.55 39.03 -21.59
N GLU A 162 -35.94 39.40 -20.39
CA GLU A 162 -35.52 38.65 -19.18
C GLU A 162 -36.12 37.25 -19.16
N ARG A 163 -37.41 37.08 -19.52
CA ARG A 163 -38.07 35.77 -19.65
C ARG A 163 -37.34 34.88 -20.68
N LEU A 164 -36.94 35.45 -21.80
CA LEU A 164 -36.18 34.75 -22.82
C LEU A 164 -34.77 34.33 -22.30
N GLY A 165 -34.12 35.20 -21.53
CA GLY A 165 -32.88 34.90 -20.84
C GLY A 165 -33.01 33.78 -19.80
N ASP A 166 -34.06 33.81 -18.98
CA ASP A 166 -34.40 32.79 -17.99
C ASP A 166 -34.64 31.45 -18.68
N TRP A 167 -35.41 31.41 -19.76
CA TRP A 167 -35.68 30.21 -20.52
C TRP A 167 -34.40 29.60 -21.10
N ARG A 168 -33.49 30.42 -21.67
CA ARG A 168 -32.21 29.96 -22.20
C ARG A 168 -31.35 29.35 -21.10
N ARG A 169 -31.25 30.00 -19.91
CA ARG A 169 -30.50 29.48 -18.74
C ARG A 169 -31.11 28.19 -18.23
N ALA A 170 -32.41 28.11 -18.07
CA ALA A 170 -33.12 26.92 -17.65
C ALA A 170 -32.88 25.74 -18.62
N ARG A 171 -32.88 26.01 -19.94
CA ARG A 171 -32.59 25.01 -20.95
C ARG A 171 -31.11 24.55 -20.90
N GLN A 172 -30.19 25.46 -20.63
CA GLN A 172 -28.77 25.11 -20.45
C GLN A 172 -28.57 24.27 -19.18
N LEU A 173 -29.18 24.63 -18.08
CA LEU A 173 -29.12 23.88 -16.81
C LEU A 173 -29.67 22.46 -16.99
N ARG A 174 -30.82 22.30 -17.63
CA ARG A 174 -31.38 20.97 -17.94
C ARG A 174 -30.42 20.13 -18.75
N ARG A 175 -29.81 20.69 -19.80
CA ARG A 175 -28.82 19.96 -20.64
C ARG A 175 -27.62 19.46 -19.83
N GLU A 176 -27.12 20.25 -18.86
CA GLU A 176 -25.99 19.81 -18.02
C GLU A 176 -26.46 18.78 -16.99
N GLN A 177 -27.70 18.88 -16.49
CA GLN A 177 -28.31 17.85 -15.63
C GLN A 177 -28.50 16.53 -16.37
N ASP A 178 -29.05 16.55 -17.60
CA ASP A 178 -29.19 15.34 -18.44
C ASP A 178 -27.85 14.66 -18.71
N ARG A 179 -26.80 15.46 -18.95
CA ARG A 179 -25.42 14.94 -19.10
C ARG A 179 -24.89 14.30 -17.81
N LEU A 180 -25.18 14.91 -16.67
CA LEU A 180 -24.78 14.38 -15.37
C LEU A 180 -25.51 13.05 -15.09
N GLU A 181 -26.80 12.97 -15.38
CA GLU A 181 -27.60 11.76 -15.22
C GLU A 181 -27.09 10.65 -16.15
N ALA A 182 -26.84 10.93 -17.44
CA ALA A 182 -26.29 9.98 -18.37
C ALA A 182 -24.91 9.46 -17.92
N THR A 183 -24.06 10.36 -17.40
CA THR A 183 -22.74 9.98 -16.87
C THR A 183 -22.88 9.12 -15.62
N SER A 184 -23.82 9.46 -14.74
CA SER A 184 -24.08 8.71 -13.51
C SER A 184 -24.68 7.32 -13.79
N ALA A 185 -25.64 7.24 -14.71
CA ALA A 185 -26.21 5.97 -15.15
C ALA A 185 -25.14 5.04 -15.78
N GLY A 186 -24.25 5.60 -16.59
CA GLY A 186 -23.12 4.86 -17.16
C GLY A 186 -22.13 4.38 -16.09
N LEU A 187 -21.91 5.14 -15.03
CA LEU A 187 -21.08 4.70 -13.88
C LEU A 187 -21.77 3.55 -13.13
N LEU A 188 -23.06 3.68 -12.83
CA LEU A 188 -23.81 2.63 -12.15
C LEU A 188 -23.83 1.33 -12.97
N HIS A 189 -24.07 1.43 -14.27
CA HIS A 189 -24.02 0.28 -15.17
C HIS A 189 -22.66 -0.44 -15.15
N GLU A 190 -21.55 0.31 -15.14
CA GLU A 190 -20.21 -0.31 -15.04
C GLU A 190 -19.94 -0.91 -13.66
N VAL A 191 -20.42 -0.29 -12.58
CA VAL A 191 -20.27 -0.83 -11.22
C VAL A 191 -21.02 -2.17 -11.07
N TYR A 192 -22.25 -2.26 -11.61
CA TYR A 192 -23.08 -3.45 -11.44
C TYR A 192 -22.81 -4.55 -12.48
N ASN A 193 -22.40 -4.17 -13.71
CA ASN A 193 -22.27 -5.13 -14.82
C ASN A 193 -20.83 -5.27 -15.33
N GLY A 194 -19.89 -4.48 -14.82
CA GLY A 194 -18.50 -4.50 -15.25
C GLY A 194 -17.70 -5.58 -14.52
N THR A 195 -17.60 -6.77 -15.08
CA THR A 195 -16.74 -7.85 -14.57
C THR A 195 -15.28 -7.41 -14.41
N ASP A 196 -14.77 -6.56 -15.33
CA ASP A 196 -13.39 -6.04 -15.26
C ASP A 196 -13.16 -5.05 -14.11
N ALA A 197 -14.20 -4.36 -13.62
CA ALA A 197 -14.06 -3.37 -12.55
C ALA A 197 -13.89 -4.01 -11.15
N GLN A 198 -14.15 -5.30 -11.04
CA GLN A 198 -14.03 -6.07 -9.79
C GLN A 198 -12.72 -6.85 -9.69
N ARG A 199 -11.90 -6.85 -10.77
CA ARG A 199 -10.64 -7.59 -10.79
C ARG A 199 -9.57 -6.86 -9.99
N ALA A 200 -8.96 -7.56 -9.05
CA ALA A 200 -7.86 -7.05 -8.26
C ALA A 200 -6.60 -6.90 -9.14
N VAL A 201 -5.93 -5.77 -9.03
CA VAL A 201 -4.63 -5.50 -9.70
C VAL A 201 -3.50 -5.61 -8.71
N SER A 202 -3.71 -5.09 -7.51
CA SER A 202 -2.80 -5.15 -6.38
C SER A 202 -3.59 -5.08 -5.07
N ALA A 203 -2.92 -5.35 -3.97
CA ALA A 203 -3.47 -5.15 -2.64
C ALA A 203 -2.48 -4.34 -1.78
N ILE A 204 -3.00 -3.39 -1.02
CA ILE A 204 -2.24 -2.70 0.01
C ILE A 204 -2.49 -3.44 1.32
N VAL A 205 -1.43 -3.93 1.95
CA VAL A 205 -1.48 -4.64 3.21
C VAL A 205 -0.78 -3.80 4.28
N THR A 206 -1.51 -3.47 5.34
CA THR A 206 -1.01 -2.69 6.47
C THR A 206 -0.80 -3.61 7.66
N PHE A 207 0.39 -3.54 8.25
CA PHE A 207 0.78 -4.31 9.43
C PHE A 207 0.58 -3.51 10.70
N GLU A 208 0.46 -4.19 11.84
CA GLU A 208 0.40 -3.55 13.15
C GLU A 208 1.76 -2.98 13.56
N GLU A 209 2.86 -3.59 13.10
CA GLU A 209 4.23 -3.19 13.40
C GLU A 209 5.07 -3.03 12.13
N GLU A 210 6.04 -2.10 12.16
CA GLU A 210 6.99 -1.86 11.06
C GLU A 210 7.83 -3.11 10.73
N GLU A 211 8.15 -3.92 11.74
CA GLU A 211 8.87 -5.18 11.55
C GLU A 211 8.13 -6.14 10.63
N GLY A 212 6.79 -6.16 10.68
CA GLY A 212 5.95 -6.94 9.76
C GLY A 212 6.10 -6.51 8.31
N LYS A 213 6.12 -5.19 8.05
CA LYS A 213 6.41 -4.63 6.71
C LYS A 213 7.78 -5.04 6.21
N LEU A 214 8.81 -4.88 7.03
CA LEU A 214 10.18 -5.22 6.64
C LEU A 214 10.33 -6.72 6.31
N GLU A 215 9.72 -7.58 7.11
CA GLU A 215 9.72 -9.02 6.83
C GLU A 215 8.93 -9.36 5.55
N ALA A 216 7.82 -8.65 5.27
CA ALA A 216 7.07 -8.81 4.03
C ALA A 216 7.89 -8.44 2.79
N LEU A 217 8.63 -7.33 2.83
CA LEU A 217 9.53 -6.94 1.75
C LEU A 217 10.66 -7.96 1.50
N HIS A 218 11.07 -8.71 2.53
CA HIS A 218 12.05 -9.79 2.40
C HIS A 218 11.42 -11.12 1.95
N ALA A 219 10.19 -11.41 2.36
CA ALA A 219 9.50 -12.66 2.04
C ALA A 219 8.95 -12.67 0.61
N PHE A 220 8.46 -11.52 0.13
CA PHE A 220 7.97 -11.36 -1.24
C PHE A 220 9.06 -10.76 -2.12
N PRO A 221 9.47 -11.41 -3.21
CA PRO A 221 10.54 -10.91 -4.07
C PRO A 221 10.15 -9.56 -4.70
N PRO A 222 11.08 -8.61 -4.84
CA PRO A 222 10.81 -7.33 -5.50
C PRO A 222 10.46 -7.58 -6.98
N LEU A 223 9.61 -6.70 -7.55
CA LEU A 223 9.28 -6.72 -8.98
C LEU A 223 10.57 -6.66 -9.83
N GLY A 224 11.01 -7.82 -10.31
CA GLY A 224 12.05 -7.88 -11.32
C GLY A 224 11.50 -7.32 -12.63
N PHE A 225 12.26 -6.43 -13.29
CA PHE A 225 11.98 -6.00 -14.66
C PHE A 225 11.88 -7.24 -15.56
N GLY A 226 10.67 -7.65 -15.93
CA GLY A 226 10.46 -8.74 -16.90
C GLY A 226 9.54 -9.88 -16.52
N SER A 227 9.00 -9.94 -15.30
CA SER A 227 8.11 -11.05 -14.90
C SER A 227 6.63 -10.71 -15.15
N CYS A 228 6.23 -10.67 -16.41
CA CYS A 228 4.84 -10.80 -16.84
C CYS A 228 4.52 -12.29 -17.07
N THR A 229 4.62 -13.13 -16.04
CA THR A 229 4.17 -14.52 -16.15
C THR A 229 2.90 -14.70 -15.31
N THR A 230 1.80 -14.97 -16.00
CA THR A 230 0.57 -15.50 -15.42
C THR A 230 0.91 -16.74 -14.60
N GLY A 231 0.79 -16.64 -13.27
CA GLY A 231 1.12 -17.73 -12.34
C GLY A 231 2.37 -17.50 -11.47
N ALA A 232 2.96 -16.32 -11.49
CA ALA A 232 4.07 -15.96 -10.61
C ALA A 232 3.58 -15.74 -9.16
N ALA A 233 4.44 -16.07 -8.19
CA ALA A 233 4.21 -15.73 -6.80
C ALA A 233 3.98 -14.23 -6.61
N PRO A 234 3.15 -13.81 -5.65
CA PRO A 234 2.91 -12.40 -5.37
C PRO A 234 4.22 -11.69 -5.02
N VAL A 235 4.30 -10.42 -5.41
CA VAL A 235 5.49 -9.58 -5.31
C VAL A 235 5.17 -8.36 -4.46
N ALA A 236 6.06 -8.01 -3.55
CA ALA A 236 5.88 -6.86 -2.66
C ALA A 236 6.62 -5.61 -3.13
N ARG A 237 6.02 -4.46 -2.91
CA ARG A 237 6.60 -3.14 -3.06
C ARG A 237 6.21 -2.25 -1.87
N GLU A 238 7.04 -1.28 -1.55
CA GLU A 238 6.62 -0.24 -0.60
C GLU A 238 5.37 0.45 -1.10
N ALA A 239 4.39 0.62 -0.20
CA ALA A 239 3.19 1.35 -0.53
C ALA A 239 3.54 2.81 -0.86
N PRO A 240 2.93 3.42 -1.89
CA PRO A 240 3.15 4.83 -2.20
C PRO A 240 2.69 5.69 -1.04
N GLU A 241 3.45 6.75 -0.75
CA GLU A 241 3.01 7.77 0.20
C GLU A 241 1.72 8.44 -0.32
N PRO A 242 0.77 8.75 0.56
CA PRO A 242 -0.52 9.34 0.21
C PRO A 242 -0.41 10.77 -0.35
#